data_ce4d41c6f006a675eb0c73ae6efd3ca2
#
_entry.id   ce4d41c6f006a675eb0c73ae6efd3ca2
#
_cell.length_a   1.000
_cell.length_b   1.000
_cell.length_c   1.000
_cell.angle_alpha   90.00
_cell.angle_beta   90.00
_cell.angle_gamma   90.00
#
_symmetry.space_group_name_H-M   'P 1'
#
loop_
_entity.id
_entity.type
_entity.pdbx_description
1 polymer ?
#
loop_
_entity_poly.entity_id
_entity_poly.type
_entity_poly.pdbx_seq_one_letter_code
_entity_poly.pdbx_strand_id
1 'polypeptide(L)'
;YGDATGQARHSSSNVTNWEIVKNTLADYRITNKVPRSNPAERDRVNAVNGMLCNARGDRRFLINPKCKHLIRDCEQVAFKEGSTQIDKKDTNLTHASDASGYMIEQEFSLIRNEYKGLKI
;
A
#
# COMPACT_ATOMS: atom_id res chain seq x y z
N TYR A 1 3.76 6.77 4.73
CA TYR A 1 3.69 5.43 4.12
C TYR A 1 4.02 5.53 2.64
N GLY A 2 4.49 4.46 2.05
CA GLY A 2 4.68 4.42 0.60
C GLY A 2 5.58 3.29 0.12
N ASP A 3 5.90 3.36 -1.15
CA ASP A 3 6.69 2.39 -1.88
C ASP A 3 8.17 2.45 -1.47
N ALA A 4 8.74 1.30 -1.09
CA ALA A 4 10.15 1.18 -0.71
C ALA A 4 11.10 1.52 -1.88
N THR A 5 10.66 1.40 -3.14
CA THR A 5 11.49 1.74 -4.31
C THR A 5 11.85 3.22 -4.36
N GLY A 6 11.08 4.09 -3.70
CA GLY A 6 11.43 5.51 -3.55
C GLY A 6 12.72 5.77 -2.75
N GLN A 7 13.31 4.74 -2.12
CA GLN A 7 14.62 4.81 -1.47
C GLN A 7 15.79 4.62 -2.45
N ALA A 8 15.52 4.19 -3.69
CA ALA A 8 16.54 4.04 -4.71
C ALA A 8 17.09 5.41 -5.13
N ARG A 9 18.40 5.48 -5.34
CA ARG A 9 19.06 6.67 -5.89
C ARG A 9 18.79 6.77 -7.38
N HIS A 10 18.54 7.97 -7.87
CA HIS A 10 18.48 8.23 -9.30
C HIS A 10 19.87 8.22 -9.92
N SER A 11 20.00 7.72 -11.15
CA SER A 11 21.26 7.73 -11.90
C SER A 11 21.80 9.15 -12.17
N SER A 12 20.93 10.15 -12.14
CA SER A 12 21.25 11.57 -12.40
C SER A 12 21.40 12.42 -11.14
N SER A 13 21.08 11.89 -9.96
CA SER A 13 21.23 12.60 -8.69
C SER A 13 21.48 11.62 -7.55
N ASN A 14 22.29 12.04 -6.56
CA ASN A 14 22.56 11.24 -5.37
C ASN A 14 21.40 11.26 -4.35
N VAL A 15 20.27 11.87 -4.69
CA VAL A 15 19.13 12.10 -3.79
C VAL A 15 18.02 11.09 -4.11
N THR A 16 17.45 10.49 -3.09
CA THR A 16 16.30 9.58 -3.22
C THR A 16 14.97 10.34 -3.26
N ASN A 17 13.90 9.74 -3.80
CA ASN A 17 12.57 10.35 -3.76
C ASN A 17 12.11 10.65 -2.33
N TRP A 18 12.42 9.75 -1.38
CA TRP A 18 12.05 9.97 0.04
C TRP A 18 12.83 11.10 0.70
N GLU A 19 14.08 11.34 0.30
CA GLU A 19 14.83 12.53 0.73
C GLU A 19 14.20 13.82 0.20
N ILE A 20 13.75 13.82 -1.06
CA ILE A 20 13.03 14.97 -1.65
C ILE A 20 11.74 15.25 -0.86
N VAL A 21 10.92 14.23 -0.62
CA VAL A 21 9.69 14.36 0.16
C VAL A 21 9.98 14.89 1.57
N LYS A 22 10.97 14.31 2.26
CA LYS A 22 11.38 14.75 3.60
C LYS A 22 11.83 16.20 3.62
N ASN A 23 12.61 16.62 2.64
CA ASN A 23 13.11 18.01 2.56
C ASN A 23 11.98 18.98 2.24
N THR A 24 11.05 18.60 1.35
CA THR A 24 9.88 19.42 1.00
C THR A 24 8.95 19.61 2.20
N LEU A 25 8.85 18.62 3.08
CA LEU A 25 8.00 18.63 4.27
C LEU A 25 8.78 18.95 5.56
N ALA A 26 9.97 19.58 5.46
CA ALA A 26 10.85 19.83 6.60
C ALA A 26 10.21 20.67 7.72
N ASP A 27 9.27 21.58 7.36
CA ASP A 27 8.54 22.42 8.31
C ASP A 27 7.44 21.67 9.07
N TYR A 28 7.17 20.42 8.70
CA TYR A 28 6.16 19.60 9.34
C TYR A 28 6.77 18.47 10.18
N ARG A 29 6.11 18.12 11.27
CA ARG A 29 6.48 16.95 12.07
C ARG A 29 6.02 15.68 11.36
N ILE A 30 6.92 15.05 10.60
CA ILE A 30 6.63 13.83 9.85
C ILE A 30 7.21 12.59 10.53
N THR A 31 6.50 11.47 10.40
CA THR A 31 7.00 10.13 10.74
C THR A 31 7.02 9.29 9.47
N ASN A 32 8.21 8.84 9.07
CA ASN A 32 8.37 7.97 7.92
C ASN A 32 8.16 6.50 8.34
N LYS A 33 7.14 5.85 7.77
CA LYS A 33 6.81 4.43 7.97
C LYS A 33 6.98 3.60 6.68
N VAL A 34 7.86 4.02 5.79
CA VAL A 34 8.21 3.25 4.59
C VAL A 34 9.09 2.06 5.00
N PRO A 35 8.72 0.80 4.65
CA PRO A 35 9.53 -0.37 4.98
C PRO A 35 10.82 -0.40 4.15
N ARG A 36 11.77 -1.25 4.53
CA ARG A 36 13.02 -1.47 3.76
C ARG A 36 12.77 -2.13 2.41
N SER A 37 11.74 -2.98 2.33
CA SER A 37 11.30 -3.65 1.10
C SER A 37 9.78 -3.66 1.06
N ASN A 38 9.24 -3.66 -0.16
CA ASN A 38 7.79 -3.76 -0.35
C ASN A 38 7.27 -5.13 0.10
N PRO A 39 6.07 -5.18 0.70
CA PRO A 39 5.37 -6.43 0.92
C PRO A 39 5.01 -7.09 -0.41
N ALA A 40 4.79 -8.41 -0.40
CA ALA A 40 4.24 -9.10 -1.55
C ALA A 40 2.87 -8.49 -1.95
N GLU A 41 2.62 -8.35 -3.25
CA GLU A 41 1.37 -7.74 -3.75
C GLU A 41 0.14 -8.47 -3.20
N ARG A 42 0.18 -9.81 -3.17
CA ARG A 42 -0.89 -10.63 -2.59
C ARG A 42 -1.19 -10.29 -1.14
N ASP A 43 -0.16 -10.12 -0.32
CA ASP A 43 -0.34 -9.86 1.11
C ASP A 43 -0.92 -8.46 1.34
N ARG A 44 -0.48 -7.49 0.54
CA ARG A 44 -1.02 -6.14 0.54
C ARG A 44 -2.50 -6.11 0.10
N VAL A 45 -2.85 -6.80 -0.98
CA VAL A 45 -4.24 -6.92 -1.44
C VAL A 45 -5.12 -7.62 -0.40
N ASN A 46 -4.64 -8.69 0.21
CA ASN A 46 -5.37 -9.41 1.25
C ASN A 46 -5.62 -8.53 2.50
N ALA A 47 -4.64 -7.71 2.90
CA ALA A 47 -4.82 -6.76 4.00
C ALA A 47 -5.92 -5.73 3.67
N VAL A 48 -5.92 -5.17 2.46
CA VAL A 48 -6.96 -4.23 2.00
C VAL A 48 -8.33 -4.90 1.99
N ASN A 49 -8.45 -6.09 1.39
CA ASN A 49 -9.71 -6.84 1.33
C ASN A 49 -10.24 -7.17 2.71
N GLY A 50 -9.38 -7.58 3.65
CA GLY A 50 -9.76 -7.86 5.03
C GLY A 50 -10.26 -6.61 5.78
N MET A 51 -9.78 -5.43 5.41
CA MET A 51 -10.24 -4.16 5.97
C MET A 51 -11.53 -3.66 5.31
N LEU A 52 -11.71 -3.90 4.01
CA LEU A 52 -12.96 -3.59 3.31
C LEU A 52 -14.12 -4.46 3.78
N CYS A 53 -13.89 -5.77 3.92
CA CYS A 53 -14.86 -6.72 4.47
C CYS A 53 -14.13 -8.02 4.84
N ASN A 54 -14.07 -8.36 6.13
CA ASN A 54 -13.50 -9.63 6.57
C ASN A 54 -14.50 -10.79 6.49
N ALA A 55 -14.05 -12.02 6.82
CA ALA A 55 -14.89 -13.21 6.79
C ALA A 55 -16.11 -13.16 7.72
N ARG A 56 -16.09 -12.32 8.76
CA ARG A 56 -17.22 -12.10 9.68
C ARG A 56 -18.18 -11.00 9.19
N GLY A 57 -17.86 -10.34 8.07
CA GLY A 57 -18.62 -9.22 7.53
C GLY A 57 -18.28 -7.85 8.15
N ASP A 58 -17.25 -7.76 9.00
CA ASP A 58 -16.82 -6.50 9.57
C ASP A 58 -16.18 -5.62 8.48
N ARG A 59 -16.56 -4.36 8.43
CA ARG A 59 -16.06 -3.35 7.50
C ARG A 59 -15.37 -2.25 8.29
N ARG A 60 -14.05 -2.12 8.14
CA ARG A 60 -13.21 -1.17 8.89
C ARG A 60 -12.53 -0.13 8.00
N PHE A 61 -12.55 -0.32 6.69
CA PHE A 61 -12.06 0.64 5.71
C PHE A 61 -13.24 1.14 4.87
N LEU A 62 -13.61 2.39 5.09
CA LEU A 62 -14.68 3.07 4.37
C LEU A 62 -14.09 4.12 3.45
N ILE A 63 -14.53 4.15 2.21
CA ILE A 63 -14.05 5.07 1.19
C ILE A 63 -15.11 6.13 0.92
N ASN A 64 -14.75 7.41 1.04
CA ASN A 64 -15.67 8.49 0.71
C ASN A 64 -16.04 8.42 -0.78
N PRO A 65 -17.32 8.58 -1.16
CA PRO A 65 -17.77 8.54 -2.57
C PRO A 65 -17.08 9.56 -3.49
N LYS A 66 -16.48 10.61 -2.93
CA LYS A 66 -15.68 11.60 -3.69
C LYS A 66 -14.32 11.05 -4.14
N CYS A 67 -13.81 9.98 -3.51
CA CYS A 67 -12.53 9.34 -3.84
C CYS A 67 -12.65 8.42 -5.07
N LYS A 68 -13.08 8.98 -6.20
CA LYS A 68 -13.44 8.22 -7.41
C LYS A 68 -12.31 7.36 -7.97
N HIS A 69 -11.06 7.83 -7.90
CA HIS A 69 -9.90 7.05 -8.37
C HIS A 69 -9.66 5.80 -7.52
N LEU A 70 -9.73 5.92 -6.20
CA LEU A 70 -9.56 4.78 -5.30
C LEU A 70 -10.71 3.77 -5.44
N ILE A 71 -11.95 4.26 -5.58
CA ILE A 71 -13.12 3.39 -5.82
C ILE A 71 -12.94 2.61 -7.12
N ARG A 72 -12.58 3.30 -8.21
CA ARG A 72 -12.32 2.66 -9.51
C ARG A 72 -11.21 1.61 -9.41
N ASP A 73 -10.11 1.90 -8.73
CA ASP A 73 -9.05 0.93 -8.52
C ASP A 73 -9.55 -0.30 -7.77
N CYS A 74 -10.33 -0.11 -6.68
CA CYS A 74 -10.90 -1.22 -5.91
C CYS A 74 -11.87 -2.09 -6.72
N GLU A 75 -12.55 -1.52 -7.72
CA GLU A 75 -13.50 -2.23 -8.57
C GLU A 75 -12.86 -2.95 -9.75
N GLN A 76 -11.74 -2.42 -10.28
CA GLN A 76 -11.18 -2.84 -11.57
C GLN A 76 -9.80 -3.49 -11.48
N VAL A 77 -9.03 -3.25 -10.43
CA VAL A 77 -7.71 -3.86 -10.28
C VAL A 77 -7.86 -5.35 -10.01
N ALA A 78 -7.18 -6.16 -10.81
CA ALA A 78 -7.21 -7.61 -10.72
C ALA A 78 -5.79 -8.19 -10.77
N PHE A 79 -5.66 -9.45 -10.40
CA PHE A 79 -4.44 -10.20 -10.64
C PHE A 79 -4.35 -10.63 -12.12
N LYS A 80 -3.14 -10.79 -12.62
CA LYS A 80 -2.89 -11.46 -13.90
C LYS A 80 -3.41 -12.90 -13.82
N GLU A 81 -3.94 -13.40 -14.90
CA GLU A 81 -4.43 -14.78 -14.98
C GLU A 81 -3.36 -15.76 -14.51
N GLY A 82 -3.75 -16.70 -13.62
CA GLY A 82 -2.85 -17.71 -13.05
C GLY A 82 -1.71 -17.17 -12.17
N SER A 83 -1.80 -15.93 -11.69
CA SER A 83 -0.73 -15.25 -10.94
C SER A 83 -1.27 -14.56 -9.67
N THR A 84 -0.36 -14.26 -8.74
CA THR A 84 -0.62 -13.39 -7.58
C THR A 84 -0.07 -11.97 -7.78
N GLN A 85 0.36 -11.65 -9.00
CA GLN A 85 0.82 -10.32 -9.38
C GLN A 85 -0.34 -9.50 -9.94
N ILE A 86 -0.42 -8.23 -9.54
CA ILE A 86 -1.43 -7.30 -10.05
C ILE A 86 -1.20 -7.05 -11.56
N ASP A 87 -2.28 -7.06 -12.35
CA ASP A 87 -2.23 -6.65 -13.74
C ASP A 87 -2.09 -5.12 -13.82
N LYS A 88 -0.99 -4.66 -14.39
CA LYS A 88 -0.65 -3.23 -14.56
C LYS A 88 -0.67 -2.78 -16.02
N LYS A 89 -1.40 -3.48 -16.88
CA LYS A 89 -1.52 -3.11 -18.31
C LYS A 89 -2.21 -1.75 -18.48
N ASP A 90 -3.23 -1.46 -17.68
CA ASP A 90 -3.84 -0.14 -17.65
C ASP A 90 -3.05 0.78 -16.72
N THR A 91 -2.34 1.74 -17.32
CA THR A 91 -1.51 2.70 -16.58
C THR A 91 -2.31 3.73 -15.79
N ASN A 92 -3.63 3.81 -15.96
CA ASN A 92 -4.52 4.69 -15.18
C ASN A 92 -5.04 4.02 -13.91
N LEU A 93 -4.78 2.73 -13.73
CA LEU A 93 -5.18 1.97 -12.55
C LEU A 93 -3.98 1.77 -11.61
N THR A 94 -4.27 1.26 -10.44
CA THR A 94 -3.36 0.82 -9.36
C THR A 94 -2.75 1.92 -8.49
N HIS A 95 -2.62 3.16 -8.95
CA HIS A 95 -1.91 4.19 -8.19
C HIS A 95 -2.56 4.52 -6.84
N ALA A 96 -3.87 4.70 -6.80
CA ALA A 96 -4.59 5.02 -5.57
C ALA A 96 -4.69 3.79 -4.64
N SER A 97 -4.95 2.61 -5.20
CA SER A 97 -5.00 1.36 -4.43
C SER A 97 -3.61 0.94 -3.91
N ASP A 98 -2.55 1.14 -4.67
CA ASP A 98 -1.18 0.90 -4.22
C ASP A 98 -0.83 1.82 -3.04
N ALA A 99 -1.11 3.12 -3.14
CA ALA A 99 -0.82 4.08 -2.09
C ALA A 99 -1.56 3.76 -0.78
N SER A 100 -2.87 3.49 -0.85
CA SER A 100 -3.66 3.09 0.32
C SER A 100 -3.25 1.71 0.84
N GLY A 101 -2.90 0.79 -0.05
CA GLY A 101 -2.48 -0.56 0.29
C GLY A 101 -1.18 -0.60 1.10
N TYR A 102 -0.21 0.26 0.81
CA TYR A 102 1.01 0.36 1.61
C TYR A 102 0.71 0.79 3.05
N MET A 103 -0.19 1.74 3.25
CA MET A 103 -0.60 2.18 4.58
C MET A 103 -1.34 1.06 5.32
N ILE A 104 -2.33 0.45 4.67
CA ILE A 104 -3.15 -0.60 5.28
C ILE A 104 -2.30 -1.82 5.62
N GLU A 105 -1.43 -2.27 4.74
CA GLU A 105 -0.55 -3.41 5.01
C GLU A 105 0.41 -3.09 6.17
N GLN A 106 0.97 -1.89 6.23
CA GLN A 106 1.89 -1.51 7.29
C GLN A 106 1.23 -1.49 8.68
N GLU A 107 -0.01 -1.01 8.78
CA GLU A 107 -0.72 -0.86 10.06
C GLU A 107 -1.57 -2.10 10.44
N PHE A 108 -2.10 -2.81 9.44
CA PHE A 108 -3.10 -3.87 9.61
C PHE A 108 -2.72 -5.17 8.90
N SER A 109 -1.43 -5.46 8.78
CA SER A 109 -0.95 -6.69 8.17
C SER A 109 -1.57 -7.94 8.80
N LEU A 110 -2.13 -8.81 7.99
CA LEU A 110 -2.67 -10.09 8.45
C LEU A 110 -1.55 -11.00 8.95
N ILE A 111 -0.41 -11.05 8.25
CA ILE A 111 0.72 -11.92 8.57
C ILE A 111 1.39 -11.51 9.88
N ARG A 112 1.66 -10.21 10.08
CA ARG A 112 2.31 -9.72 11.31
C ARG A 112 1.44 -9.88 12.56
N ASN A 113 0.12 -9.91 12.39
CA ASN A 113 -0.82 -10.11 13.51
C ASN A 113 -0.89 -11.58 13.94
N GLU A 114 -0.70 -12.54 13.03
CA GLU A 114 -0.60 -13.96 13.38
C GLU A 114 0.59 -14.23 14.29
N TYR A 115 1.75 -13.62 14.04
CA TYR A 115 2.93 -13.77 14.90
C TYR A 115 2.80 -13.08 16.26
N LYS A 116 1.99 -12.02 16.39
CA LYS A 116 1.74 -11.34 17.68
C LYS A 116 0.79 -12.13 18.60
N GLY A 117 0.00 -13.03 18.04
CA GLY A 117 -0.89 -13.94 18.77
C GLY A 117 -0.21 -15.18 19.36
N LEU A 118 0.96 -15.54 18.87
CA LEU A 118 1.78 -16.63 19.38
C LEU A 118 2.72 -16.10 20.49
N LYS A 119 2.17 -15.79 21.67
CA LYS A 119 2.94 -15.76 22.90
C LYS A 119 3.17 -17.21 23.31
N ILE A 120 4.30 -17.70 22.93
CA ILE A 120 4.83 -18.93 23.52
C ILE A 120 5.36 -18.60 24.92
#